data_70790d3ad30c4ae4854de563bc6f911a
#
_entry.id   70790d3ad30c4ae4854de563bc6f911a
#
_cell.length_a   1.000
_cell.length_b   1.000
_cell.length_c   1.000
_cell.angle_alpha   90.00
_cell.angle_beta   90.00
_cell.angle_gamma   90.00
#
_symmetry.space_group_name_H-M   'P 1'
#
loop_
_entity.id
_entity.type
_entity.pdbx_description
1 polymer ?
#
loop_
_entity_poly.entity_id
_entity_poly.type
_entity_poly.pdbx_seq_one_letter_code
_entity_poly.pdbx_strand_id
1 'polypeptide(L)'
;MSGKGARFVTRAGTVVLVEESRAIPLVDVTAVLRTGSLADPLGREGLTRLAARMLRMGTARRSAEATEEALEALGATLSIDVSHGTVRFSASVIARSFPAFLALLGEILAAPALRPKDFARVYRESVADLAQQRDNDRWLASRAFRSALFGDHPYARSPLGTAQSLKRVKRSDVATHLARHVTAPNLILGFAGDVSARELPALVERAFGGLPKTAAPAVRLAAPVRREGRRLVVVDKPGRTQTQTFVGTIGSRLRDPDFHPLLVANTAFGGTFSAPLVQEVRARRGFSYSASSRLGADREREAWSLYAHPSAENAAECLALELSLVERFVAKGPTSAELRFAKSFLVKSHAFDLDTPSKRLEPRVEAEIHGLPKAFHARFVERVAAVELDDARAAIRRRLSSRDLTIAVVATARDVLPSLRPLADAIAVVPFDEV
;
A
#
# COMPACT_ATOMS: atom_id res chain seq x y z
N MET A 1 10.87 -13.00 -26.18
CA MET A 1 11.55 -11.80 -26.74
C MET A 1 11.34 -10.67 -25.75
N SER A 2 12.42 -10.21 -25.10
CA SER A 2 12.36 -9.11 -24.13
C SER A 2 12.03 -7.81 -24.86
N GLY A 3 10.85 -7.24 -24.67
CA GLY A 3 10.50 -5.91 -25.13
C GLY A 3 11.49 -4.91 -24.52
N LYS A 4 12.12 -4.08 -25.34
CA LYS A 4 13.00 -3.02 -24.84
C LYS A 4 12.13 -1.95 -24.20
N GLY A 5 12.02 -1.98 -22.87
CA GLY A 5 11.29 -0.97 -22.15
C GLY A 5 11.93 0.42 -22.34
N ALA A 6 11.15 1.41 -22.78
CA ALA A 6 11.62 2.79 -22.94
C ALA A 6 11.35 3.63 -21.68
N ARG A 7 12.15 4.69 -21.49
CA ARG A 7 11.98 5.73 -20.47
C ARG A 7 12.37 7.08 -21.07
N PHE A 8 11.51 8.06 -20.91
CA PHE A 8 11.85 9.46 -21.24
C PHE A 8 11.19 10.42 -20.25
N VAL A 9 11.58 11.67 -20.29
CA VAL A 9 10.99 12.75 -19.49
C VAL A 9 10.51 13.83 -20.45
N THR A 10 9.28 14.27 -20.30
CA THR A 10 8.71 15.36 -21.11
C THR A 10 9.37 16.70 -20.78
N ARG A 11 9.18 17.71 -21.65
CA ARG A 11 9.66 19.08 -21.39
C ARG A 11 9.07 19.68 -20.10
N ALA A 12 7.90 19.24 -19.70
CA ALA A 12 7.23 19.66 -18.48
C ALA A 12 7.68 18.91 -17.21
N GLY A 13 8.52 17.86 -17.35
CA GLY A 13 9.08 17.09 -16.24
C GLY A 13 8.34 15.80 -15.91
N THR A 14 7.29 15.41 -16.65
CA THR A 14 6.62 14.13 -16.47
C THR A 14 7.52 12.97 -16.86
N VAL A 15 7.66 11.99 -15.98
CA VAL A 15 8.40 10.74 -16.28
C VAL A 15 7.46 9.79 -17.01
N VAL A 16 7.93 9.22 -18.12
CA VAL A 16 7.18 8.27 -18.94
C VAL A 16 7.96 6.97 -19.06
N LEU A 17 7.28 5.86 -18.79
CA LEU A 17 7.79 4.50 -18.89
C LEU A 17 6.93 3.72 -19.89
N VAL A 18 7.56 2.90 -20.71
CA VAL A 18 6.88 2.14 -21.77
C VAL A 18 7.35 0.70 -21.75
N GLU A 19 6.41 -0.22 -21.94
CA GLU A 19 6.64 -1.65 -22.15
C GLU A 19 5.80 -2.10 -23.36
N GLU A 20 6.40 -2.08 -24.55
CA GLU A 20 5.70 -2.43 -25.79
C GLU A 20 5.41 -3.93 -25.89
N SER A 21 4.18 -4.27 -26.27
CA SER A 21 3.77 -5.64 -26.58
C SER A 21 2.57 -5.62 -27.50
N ARG A 22 2.67 -6.25 -28.65
CA ARG A 22 1.59 -6.36 -29.64
C ARG A 22 0.83 -7.70 -29.56
N ALA A 23 0.95 -8.41 -28.43
CA ALA A 23 0.33 -9.70 -28.25
C ALA A 23 -1.22 -9.63 -28.25
N ILE A 24 -1.76 -8.56 -27.70
CA ILE A 24 -3.19 -8.26 -27.67
C ILE A 24 -3.38 -6.75 -27.93
N PRO A 25 -4.50 -6.33 -28.58
CA PRO A 25 -4.75 -4.93 -28.93
C PRO A 25 -5.27 -4.12 -27.73
N LEU A 26 -4.57 -4.20 -26.60
CA LEU A 26 -4.90 -3.48 -25.37
C LEU A 26 -3.70 -2.68 -24.88
N VAL A 27 -4.00 -1.57 -24.21
CA VAL A 27 -3.03 -0.73 -23.52
C VAL A 27 -3.44 -0.59 -22.06
N ASP A 28 -2.57 -1.05 -21.17
CA ASP A 28 -2.68 -0.75 -19.76
C ASP A 28 -1.96 0.56 -19.47
N VAL A 29 -2.64 1.44 -18.76
CA VAL A 29 -2.16 2.78 -18.39
C VAL A 29 -2.08 2.88 -16.88
N THR A 30 -0.90 3.24 -16.40
CA THR A 30 -0.65 3.59 -15.00
C THR A 30 -0.24 5.05 -14.94
N ALA A 31 -1.04 5.91 -14.28
CA ALA A 31 -0.62 7.28 -13.98
C ALA A 31 -0.49 7.43 -12.46
N VAL A 32 0.64 7.93 -11.99
CA VAL A 32 0.93 8.05 -10.56
C VAL A 32 1.34 9.46 -10.21
N LEU A 33 0.62 10.08 -9.30
CA LEU A 33 1.08 11.27 -8.61
C LEU A 33 1.92 10.81 -7.40
N ARG A 34 3.16 11.33 -7.27
CA ARG A 34 4.06 11.06 -6.12
C ARG A 34 3.62 11.75 -4.84
N THR A 35 2.31 11.85 -4.66
CA THR A 35 1.63 12.48 -3.54
C THR A 35 0.48 11.57 -3.12
N GLY A 36 0.45 11.19 -1.85
CA GLY A 36 -0.61 10.41 -1.23
C GLY A 36 -1.11 11.07 0.05
N SER A 37 -1.75 10.32 0.93
CA SER A 37 -2.34 10.83 2.18
C SER A 37 -1.32 11.43 3.15
N LEU A 38 -0.03 11.18 2.97
CA LEU A 38 1.04 11.85 3.73
C LEU A 38 1.08 13.35 3.50
N ALA A 39 0.51 13.85 2.41
CA ALA A 39 0.40 15.28 2.12
C ALA A 39 -0.81 15.94 2.79
N ASP A 40 -1.68 15.16 3.43
CA ASP A 40 -2.84 15.70 4.14
C ASP A 40 -2.37 16.51 5.36
N PRO A 41 -2.85 17.74 5.52
CA PRO A 41 -2.59 18.51 6.73
C PRO A 41 -3.13 17.81 7.97
N LEU A 42 -2.45 17.99 9.11
CA LEU A 42 -2.93 17.46 10.39
C LEU A 42 -4.35 17.94 10.68
N GLY A 43 -5.24 16.99 11.03
CA GLY A 43 -6.65 17.25 11.27
C GLY A 43 -7.51 17.38 10.00
N ARG A 44 -6.93 17.14 8.83
CA ARG A 44 -7.65 17.05 7.53
C ARG A 44 -7.27 15.77 6.78
N GLU A 45 -7.01 14.70 7.50
CA GLU A 45 -6.76 13.38 6.95
C GLU A 45 -7.94 12.95 6.08
N GLY A 46 -7.65 12.34 4.93
CA GLY A 46 -8.65 12.00 3.90
C GLY A 46 -8.81 13.07 2.81
N LEU A 47 -8.13 14.22 2.91
CA LEU A 47 -8.19 15.28 1.89
C LEU A 47 -7.72 14.76 0.52
N THR A 48 -6.57 14.05 0.47
CA THR A 48 -6.07 13.47 -0.79
C THR A 48 -7.06 12.50 -1.40
N ARG A 49 -7.73 11.67 -0.60
CA ARG A 49 -8.75 10.73 -1.08
C ARG A 49 -9.98 11.46 -1.63
N LEU A 50 -10.49 12.46 -0.90
CA LEU A 50 -11.58 13.29 -1.42
C LEU A 50 -11.19 13.98 -2.73
N ALA A 51 -9.97 14.53 -2.79
CA ALA A 51 -9.45 15.17 -4.00
C ALA A 51 -9.36 14.19 -5.18
N ALA A 52 -8.85 12.99 -4.96
CA ALA A 52 -8.76 11.94 -5.98
C ALA A 52 -10.16 11.52 -6.49
N ARG A 53 -11.14 11.34 -5.59
CA ARG A 53 -12.52 11.03 -5.98
C ARG A 53 -13.17 12.16 -6.78
N MET A 54 -12.87 13.42 -6.43
CA MET A 54 -13.39 14.58 -7.15
C MET A 54 -12.88 14.67 -8.60
N LEU A 55 -11.73 14.10 -8.93
CA LEU A 55 -11.23 14.02 -10.31
C LEU A 55 -12.17 13.23 -11.24
N ARG A 56 -12.91 12.23 -10.71
CA ARG A 56 -13.92 11.49 -11.49
C ARG A 56 -15.27 12.18 -11.58
N MET A 57 -15.48 13.29 -10.86
CA MET A 57 -16.75 14.00 -10.84
C MET A 57 -16.89 15.01 -12.00
N GLY A 58 -16.28 14.69 -13.14
CA GLY A 58 -16.34 15.48 -14.35
C GLY A 58 -15.25 16.55 -14.45
N THR A 59 -15.22 17.18 -15.61
CA THR A 59 -14.24 18.20 -15.98
C THR A 59 -14.94 19.55 -16.19
N ALA A 60 -14.17 20.59 -16.49
CA ALA A 60 -14.72 21.89 -16.87
C ALA A 60 -15.67 21.79 -18.09
N ARG A 61 -15.50 20.77 -18.93
CA ARG A 61 -16.26 20.57 -20.18
C ARG A 61 -17.32 19.49 -20.09
N ARG A 62 -17.25 18.59 -19.11
CA ARG A 62 -18.10 17.39 -19.01
C ARG A 62 -18.69 17.28 -17.62
N SER A 63 -19.91 16.76 -17.51
CA SER A 63 -20.46 16.31 -16.24
C SER A 63 -19.79 15.01 -15.78
N ALA A 64 -20.10 14.54 -14.57
CA ALA A 64 -19.63 13.23 -14.09
C ALA A 64 -20.16 12.12 -15.00
N GLU A 65 -21.45 12.15 -15.32
CA GLU A 65 -22.14 11.20 -16.21
C GLU A 65 -21.50 11.19 -17.60
N ALA A 66 -21.32 12.36 -18.22
CA ALA A 66 -20.69 12.47 -19.55
C ALA A 66 -19.21 12.03 -19.55
N THR A 67 -18.53 12.08 -18.41
CA THR A 67 -17.16 11.56 -18.29
C THR A 67 -17.15 10.03 -18.24
N GLU A 68 -18.08 9.42 -17.49
CA GLU A 68 -18.23 7.96 -17.44
C GLU A 68 -18.69 7.40 -18.79
N GLU A 69 -19.69 8.03 -19.44
CA GLU A 69 -20.13 7.67 -20.79
C GLU A 69 -18.98 7.73 -21.81
N ALA A 70 -18.12 8.74 -21.70
CA ALA A 70 -16.95 8.86 -22.57
C ALA A 70 -15.93 7.74 -22.32
N LEU A 71 -15.71 7.32 -21.06
CA LEU A 71 -14.85 6.16 -20.73
C LEU A 71 -15.43 4.86 -21.28
N GLU A 72 -16.74 4.64 -21.09
CA GLU A 72 -17.45 3.46 -21.60
C GLU A 72 -17.41 3.39 -23.14
N ALA A 73 -17.65 4.51 -23.83
CA ALA A 73 -17.59 4.58 -25.30
C ALA A 73 -16.18 4.26 -25.86
N LEU A 74 -15.13 4.51 -25.07
CA LEU A 74 -13.75 4.14 -25.43
C LEU A 74 -13.41 2.68 -25.09
N GLY A 75 -14.32 1.95 -24.45
CA GLY A 75 -14.05 0.62 -23.91
C GLY A 75 -12.98 0.66 -22.82
N ALA A 76 -12.90 1.75 -22.05
CA ALA A 76 -11.86 1.96 -21.05
C ALA A 76 -12.39 1.72 -19.65
N THR A 77 -11.55 1.09 -18.81
CA THR A 77 -11.73 1.07 -17.35
C THR A 77 -10.82 2.13 -16.74
N LEU A 78 -11.24 2.74 -15.63
CA LEU A 78 -10.41 3.66 -14.86
C LEU A 78 -10.70 3.49 -13.37
N SER A 79 -9.69 3.13 -12.58
CA SER A 79 -9.72 3.13 -11.12
C SER A 79 -8.76 4.15 -10.55
N ILE A 80 -9.04 4.64 -9.34
CA ILE A 80 -8.18 5.58 -8.63
C ILE A 80 -8.00 5.07 -7.20
N ASP A 81 -6.73 4.85 -6.82
CA ASP A 81 -6.35 4.39 -5.50
C ASP A 81 -5.43 5.40 -4.81
N VAL A 82 -5.61 5.55 -3.50
CA VAL A 82 -4.81 6.45 -2.67
C VAL A 82 -4.09 5.66 -1.58
N SER A 83 -2.78 5.71 -1.63
CA SER A 83 -1.89 5.17 -0.59
C SER A 83 -1.34 6.29 0.29
N HIS A 84 -0.45 5.95 1.21
CA HIS A 84 0.29 6.95 1.97
C HIS A 84 1.14 7.86 1.05
N GLY A 85 1.84 7.26 0.09
CA GLY A 85 2.81 7.97 -0.74
C GLY A 85 2.32 8.42 -2.12
N THR A 86 1.21 7.86 -2.62
CA THR A 86 0.79 8.07 -4.02
C THR A 86 -0.72 8.14 -4.21
N VAL A 87 -1.13 8.83 -5.27
CA VAL A 87 -2.42 8.63 -5.94
C VAL A 87 -2.14 7.91 -7.25
N ARG A 88 -2.74 6.75 -7.45
CA ARG A 88 -2.56 5.90 -8.63
C ARG A 88 -3.85 5.82 -9.43
N PHE A 89 -3.74 6.05 -10.71
CA PHE A 89 -4.78 5.82 -11.72
C PHE A 89 -4.37 4.57 -12.50
N SER A 90 -5.22 3.56 -12.52
CA SER A 90 -5.03 2.34 -13.29
C SER A 90 -6.15 2.21 -14.30
N ALA A 91 -5.79 2.02 -15.56
CA ALA A 91 -6.74 1.91 -16.65
C ALA A 91 -6.30 0.85 -17.65
N SER A 92 -7.28 0.27 -18.36
CA SER A 92 -7.06 -0.55 -19.54
C SER A 92 -7.97 -0.05 -20.64
N VAL A 93 -7.48 0.03 -21.87
CA VAL A 93 -8.20 0.55 -23.02
C VAL A 93 -7.79 -0.18 -24.30
N ILE A 94 -8.71 -0.31 -25.24
CA ILE A 94 -8.43 -0.86 -26.57
C ILE A 94 -7.44 0.06 -27.29
N ALA A 95 -6.41 -0.51 -27.93
CA ALA A 95 -5.31 0.25 -28.55
C ALA A 95 -5.77 1.35 -29.52
N ARG A 96 -6.81 1.10 -30.32
CA ARG A 96 -7.37 2.11 -31.25
C ARG A 96 -7.96 3.33 -30.52
N SER A 97 -8.49 3.15 -29.31
CA SER A 97 -9.09 4.21 -28.48
C SER A 97 -8.07 4.91 -27.58
N PHE A 98 -6.86 4.39 -27.48
CA PHE A 98 -5.81 4.88 -26.56
C PHE A 98 -5.52 6.39 -26.69
N PRO A 99 -5.35 6.98 -27.91
CA PRO A 99 -5.08 8.41 -28.03
C PRO A 99 -6.22 9.28 -27.48
N ALA A 100 -7.49 8.88 -27.68
CA ALA A 100 -8.67 9.58 -27.18
C ALA A 100 -8.81 9.42 -25.66
N PHE A 101 -8.52 8.21 -25.13
CA PHE A 101 -8.46 7.97 -23.67
C PHE A 101 -7.39 8.84 -23.01
N LEU A 102 -6.21 8.93 -23.62
CA LEU A 102 -5.11 9.72 -23.05
C LEU A 102 -5.47 11.21 -22.99
N ALA A 103 -6.17 11.73 -24.00
CA ALA A 103 -6.69 13.10 -24.01
C ALA A 103 -7.72 13.32 -22.90
N LEU A 104 -8.65 12.36 -22.69
CA LEU A 104 -9.64 12.41 -21.61
C LEU A 104 -8.98 12.37 -20.22
N LEU A 105 -7.99 11.48 -20.00
CA LEU A 105 -7.24 11.42 -18.75
C LEU A 105 -6.49 12.73 -18.48
N GLY A 106 -5.90 13.33 -19.52
CA GLY A 106 -5.28 14.65 -19.44
C GLY A 106 -6.28 15.75 -19.04
N GLU A 107 -7.48 15.74 -19.60
CA GLU A 107 -8.57 16.66 -19.25
C GLU A 107 -9.01 16.48 -17.79
N ILE A 108 -9.19 15.23 -17.33
CA ILE A 108 -9.55 14.90 -15.95
C ILE A 108 -8.54 15.46 -14.96
N LEU A 109 -7.25 15.34 -15.27
CA LEU A 109 -6.18 15.81 -14.38
C LEU A 109 -6.00 17.33 -14.45
N ALA A 110 -6.08 17.92 -15.62
CA ALA A 110 -5.78 19.35 -15.82
C ALA A 110 -6.93 20.29 -15.45
N ALA A 111 -8.19 19.85 -15.63
CA ALA A 111 -9.35 20.73 -15.51
C ALA A 111 -10.55 20.06 -14.80
N PRO A 112 -10.39 19.56 -13.57
CA PRO A 112 -11.50 18.97 -12.82
C PRO A 112 -12.57 20.02 -12.50
N ALA A 113 -13.84 19.65 -12.59
CA ALA A 113 -14.96 20.58 -12.41
C ALA A 113 -15.14 21.07 -10.97
N LEU A 114 -14.90 20.24 -10.00
CA LEU A 114 -15.02 20.51 -8.56
C LEU A 114 -16.35 21.21 -8.17
N ARG A 115 -17.47 20.78 -8.74
CA ARG A 115 -18.77 21.41 -8.51
C ARG A 115 -19.23 21.23 -7.06
N PRO A 116 -19.92 22.22 -6.44
CA PRO A 116 -20.38 22.12 -5.04
C PRO A 116 -21.27 20.89 -4.79
N LYS A 117 -22.19 20.57 -5.73
CA LYS A 117 -23.08 19.40 -5.61
C LYS A 117 -22.31 18.08 -5.60
N ASP A 118 -21.27 17.96 -6.43
CA ASP A 118 -20.46 16.75 -6.54
C ASP A 118 -19.55 16.59 -5.29
N PHE A 119 -18.98 17.69 -4.79
CA PHE A 119 -18.24 17.67 -3.51
C PHE A 119 -19.13 17.21 -2.37
N ALA A 120 -20.36 17.74 -2.24
CA ALA A 120 -21.30 17.33 -1.20
C ALA A 120 -21.67 15.83 -1.31
N ARG A 121 -21.80 15.30 -2.53
CA ARG A 121 -22.04 13.87 -2.77
C ARG A 121 -20.84 13.04 -2.35
N VAL A 122 -19.64 13.33 -2.86
CA VAL A 122 -18.41 12.60 -2.56
C VAL A 122 -18.08 12.64 -1.06
N TYR A 123 -18.36 13.77 -0.40
CA TYR A 123 -18.20 13.88 1.06
C TYR A 123 -19.13 12.90 1.80
N ARG A 124 -20.45 12.90 1.48
CA ARG A 124 -21.40 11.97 2.11
C ARG A 124 -21.02 10.50 1.88
N GLU A 125 -20.67 10.15 0.64
CA GLU A 125 -20.19 8.81 0.31
C GLU A 125 -18.94 8.43 1.10
N SER A 126 -17.97 9.36 1.26
CA SER A 126 -16.75 9.09 2.02
C SER A 126 -17.01 8.89 3.51
N VAL A 127 -18.00 9.60 4.08
CA VAL A 127 -18.45 9.38 5.47
C VAL A 127 -19.16 8.03 5.60
N ALA A 128 -19.99 7.65 4.61
CA ALA A 128 -20.64 6.34 4.58
C ALA A 128 -19.62 5.19 4.45
N ASP A 129 -18.61 5.35 3.58
CA ASP A 129 -17.50 4.38 3.45
C ASP A 129 -16.78 4.15 4.80
N LEU A 130 -16.50 5.23 5.55
CA LEU A 130 -15.90 5.12 6.90
C LEU A 130 -16.80 4.34 7.87
N ALA A 131 -18.11 4.60 7.84
CA ALA A 131 -19.06 3.88 8.69
C ALA A 131 -19.07 2.38 8.33
N GLN A 132 -19.08 2.06 7.04
CA GLN A 132 -19.03 0.67 6.55
C GLN A 132 -17.72 -0.05 6.93
N GLN A 133 -16.57 0.67 6.97
CA GLN A 133 -15.31 0.06 7.41
C GLN A 133 -15.33 -0.42 8.86
N ARG A 134 -16.21 0.13 9.71
CA ARG A 134 -16.39 -0.34 11.09
C ARG A 134 -16.95 -1.76 11.18
N ASP A 135 -17.58 -2.25 10.13
CA ASP A 135 -18.06 -3.64 10.06
C ASP A 135 -16.94 -4.63 9.70
N ASN A 136 -15.82 -4.14 9.19
CA ASN A 136 -14.67 -4.94 8.81
C ASN A 136 -13.67 -5.07 9.98
N ASP A 137 -13.76 -6.15 10.73
CA ASP A 137 -12.93 -6.40 11.92
C ASP A 137 -11.44 -6.44 11.60
N ARG A 138 -11.05 -6.96 10.42
CA ARG A 138 -9.65 -6.96 9.99
C ARG A 138 -9.13 -5.55 9.73
N TRP A 139 -9.96 -4.70 9.14
CA TRP A 139 -9.61 -3.29 8.94
C TRP A 139 -9.43 -2.58 10.28
N LEU A 140 -10.36 -2.79 11.24
CA LEU A 140 -10.27 -2.23 12.60
C LEU A 140 -8.98 -2.66 13.30
N ALA A 141 -8.66 -3.96 13.27
CA ALA A 141 -7.42 -4.48 13.86
C ALA A 141 -6.16 -3.87 13.21
N SER A 142 -6.13 -3.82 11.87
CA SER A 142 -5.02 -3.19 11.13
C SER A 142 -4.88 -1.70 11.45
N ARG A 143 -6.00 -0.98 11.56
CA ARG A 143 -6.03 0.44 11.88
C ARG A 143 -5.52 0.72 13.29
N ALA A 144 -6.01 -0.04 14.28
CA ALA A 144 -5.56 0.05 15.67
C ALA A 144 -4.07 -0.31 15.80
N PHE A 145 -3.64 -1.38 15.14
CA PHE A 145 -2.24 -1.79 15.08
C PHE A 145 -1.34 -0.67 14.54
N ARG A 146 -1.67 -0.09 13.38
CA ARG A 146 -0.88 0.98 12.77
C ARG A 146 -0.86 2.23 13.64
N SER A 147 -1.99 2.61 14.22
CA SER A 147 -2.09 3.75 15.13
C SER A 147 -1.19 3.58 16.35
N ALA A 148 -1.21 2.39 16.99
CA ALA A 148 -0.39 2.10 18.16
C ALA A 148 1.10 1.96 17.82
N LEU A 149 1.43 1.33 16.67
CA LEU A 149 2.80 1.11 16.24
C LEU A 149 3.51 2.42 15.88
N PHE A 150 2.84 3.27 15.10
CA PHE A 150 3.46 4.48 14.55
C PHE A 150 3.21 5.74 15.39
N GLY A 151 2.18 5.76 16.26
CA GLY A 151 1.89 6.89 17.16
C GLY A 151 1.70 8.20 16.38
N ASP A 152 2.56 9.18 16.65
CA ASP A 152 2.49 10.50 16.01
C ASP A 152 3.08 10.53 14.59
N HIS A 153 3.75 9.45 14.18
CA HIS A 153 4.29 9.37 12.82
C HIS A 153 3.15 9.34 11.77
N PRO A 154 3.31 10.01 10.61
CA PRO A 154 2.26 10.07 9.58
C PRO A 154 1.74 8.72 9.09
N TYR A 155 2.52 7.63 9.20
CA TYR A 155 2.05 6.27 8.87
C TYR A 155 0.96 5.74 9.81
N ALA A 156 0.76 6.37 10.98
CA ALA A 156 -0.37 6.07 11.86
C ALA A 156 -1.71 6.57 11.31
N ARG A 157 -1.69 7.56 10.40
CA ARG A 157 -2.92 8.20 9.90
C ARG A 157 -3.59 7.33 8.84
N SER A 158 -4.93 7.31 8.85
CA SER A 158 -5.70 6.60 7.82
C SER A 158 -5.75 7.43 6.53
N PRO A 159 -5.47 6.85 5.36
CA PRO A 159 -5.74 7.51 4.08
C PRO A 159 -7.23 7.83 3.86
N LEU A 160 -8.12 7.14 4.57
CA LEU A 160 -9.57 7.43 4.54
C LEU A 160 -9.93 8.67 5.37
N GLY A 161 -9.03 9.11 6.25
CA GLY A 161 -9.34 10.09 7.28
C GLY A 161 -10.18 9.50 8.43
N THR A 162 -10.80 10.38 9.17
CA THR A 162 -11.80 10.12 10.22
C THR A 162 -13.03 10.98 9.97
N ALA A 163 -14.17 10.66 10.59
CA ALA A 163 -15.36 11.50 10.49
C ALA A 163 -15.08 12.95 10.93
N GLN A 164 -14.24 13.13 11.96
CA GLN A 164 -13.86 14.45 12.45
C GLN A 164 -12.94 15.20 11.47
N SER A 165 -11.93 14.53 10.88
CA SER A 165 -11.02 15.17 9.93
C SER A 165 -11.73 15.54 8.63
N LEU A 166 -12.59 14.64 8.10
CA LEU A 166 -13.38 14.90 6.89
C LEU A 166 -14.32 16.09 7.06
N LYS A 167 -14.94 16.27 8.25
CA LYS A 167 -15.82 17.41 8.55
C LYS A 167 -15.10 18.76 8.42
N ARG A 168 -13.78 18.80 8.57
CA ARG A 168 -12.96 20.01 8.43
C ARG A 168 -12.51 20.30 7.00
N VAL A 169 -12.66 19.32 6.09
CA VAL A 169 -12.24 19.48 4.68
C VAL A 169 -13.31 20.28 3.92
N LYS A 170 -12.87 21.36 3.29
CA LYS A 170 -13.70 22.20 2.43
C LYS A 170 -13.38 21.95 0.96
N ARG A 171 -14.31 22.29 0.06
CA ARG A 171 -14.09 22.21 -1.40
C ARG A 171 -12.87 23.07 -1.83
N SER A 172 -12.66 24.21 -1.20
CA SER A 172 -11.47 25.06 -1.45
C SER A 172 -10.16 24.34 -1.09
N ASP A 173 -10.16 23.48 -0.05
CA ASP A 173 -8.98 22.69 0.32
C ASP A 173 -8.68 21.67 -0.77
N VAL A 174 -9.72 21.02 -1.31
CA VAL A 174 -9.59 20.08 -2.45
C VAL A 174 -9.00 20.80 -3.67
N ALA A 175 -9.53 21.96 -4.04
CA ALA A 175 -9.02 22.74 -5.17
C ALA A 175 -7.54 23.12 -4.97
N THR A 176 -7.18 23.64 -3.78
CA THR A 176 -5.80 24.01 -3.44
C THR A 176 -4.88 22.79 -3.46
N HIS A 177 -5.35 21.64 -2.94
CA HIS A 177 -4.57 20.40 -2.90
C HIS A 177 -4.28 19.89 -4.32
N LEU A 178 -5.28 19.83 -5.19
CA LEU A 178 -5.11 19.42 -6.58
C LEU A 178 -4.17 20.36 -7.33
N ALA A 179 -4.34 21.68 -7.19
CA ALA A 179 -3.49 22.66 -7.85
C ALA A 179 -1.99 22.55 -7.44
N ARG A 180 -1.71 22.12 -6.20
CA ARG A 180 -0.35 21.93 -5.69
C ARG A 180 0.29 20.62 -6.08
N HIS A 181 -0.52 19.56 -6.28
CA HIS A 181 -0.01 18.20 -6.40
C HIS A 181 -0.23 17.57 -7.78
N VAL A 182 -1.23 18.02 -8.54
CA VAL A 182 -1.43 17.60 -9.93
C VAL A 182 -0.56 18.46 -10.84
N THR A 183 0.73 18.13 -10.90
CA THR A 183 1.73 18.87 -11.67
C THR A 183 2.56 17.90 -12.51
N ALA A 184 3.09 18.38 -13.63
CA ALA A 184 3.84 17.55 -14.57
C ALA A 184 5.08 16.89 -13.92
N PRO A 185 5.92 17.58 -13.11
CA PRO A 185 7.05 16.93 -12.45
C PRO A 185 6.66 15.89 -11.39
N ASN A 186 5.42 15.96 -10.87
CA ASN A 186 4.91 15.02 -9.87
C ASN A 186 4.29 13.77 -10.50
N LEU A 187 4.04 13.78 -11.81
CA LEU A 187 3.35 12.74 -12.56
C LEU A 187 4.35 11.74 -13.16
N ILE A 188 4.08 10.45 -12.93
CA ILE A 188 4.70 9.32 -13.62
C ILE A 188 3.62 8.69 -14.49
N LEU A 189 3.91 8.46 -15.76
CA LEU A 189 3.06 7.73 -16.69
C LEU A 189 3.72 6.42 -17.08
N GLY A 190 2.99 5.33 -16.98
CA GLY A 190 3.40 4.01 -17.43
C GLY A 190 2.42 3.49 -18.47
N PHE A 191 2.93 2.97 -19.58
CA PHE A 191 2.16 2.39 -20.67
C PHE A 191 2.68 0.99 -20.97
N ALA A 192 1.79 0.01 -20.94
CA ALA A 192 2.14 -1.38 -21.29
C ALA A 192 1.14 -1.95 -22.29
N GLY A 193 1.62 -2.61 -23.34
CA GLY A 193 0.77 -3.23 -24.34
C GLY A 193 1.00 -2.68 -25.76
N ASP A 194 -0.07 -2.60 -26.56
CA ASP A 194 0.01 -2.20 -27.98
C ASP A 194 0.11 -0.69 -28.14
N VAL A 195 1.28 -0.17 -27.79
CA VAL A 195 1.66 1.24 -27.92
C VAL A 195 2.99 1.35 -28.66
N SER A 196 3.22 2.51 -29.27
CA SER A 196 4.49 2.85 -29.92
C SER A 196 5.26 3.88 -29.08
N ALA A 197 6.43 3.49 -28.55
CA ALA A 197 7.31 4.39 -27.81
C ALA A 197 7.73 5.61 -28.65
N ARG A 198 7.73 5.48 -29.98
CA ARG A 198 8.05 6.56 -30.92
C ARG A 198 6.96 7.64 -30.95
N GLU A 199 5.69 7.26 -30.85
CA GLU A 199 4.53 8.16 -30.97
C GLU A 199 4.13 8.78 -29.61
N LEU A 200 4.45 8.08 -28.52
CA LEU A 200 4.08 8.49 -27.17
C LEU A 200 4.52 9.90 -26.77
N PRO A 201 5.74 10.39 -27.08
CA PRO A 201 6.14 11.74 -26.69
C PRO A 201 5.16 12.83 -27.17
N ALA A 202 4.69 12.74 -28.42
CA ALA A 202 3.74 13.70 -28.98
C ALA A 202 2.34 13.57 -28.37
N LEU A 203 1.90 12.33 -28.12
CA LEU A 203 0.60 12.06 -27.48
C LEU A 203 0.57 12.57 -26.02
N VAL A 204 1.62 12.28 -25.26
CA VAL A 204 1.76 12.71 -23.87
C VAL A 204 1.86 14.24 -23.77
N GLU A 205 2.65 14.87 -24.62
CA GLU A 205 2.77 16.34 -24.63
C GLU A 205 1.41 17.01 -24.94
N ARG A 206 0.65 16.45 -25.89
CA ARG A 206 -0.69 16.95 -26.23
C ARG A 206 -1.68 16.78 -25.08
N ALA A 207 -1.65 15.65 -24.38
CA ALA A 207 -2.60 15.35 -23.33
C ALA A 207 -2.27 16.04 -21.99
N PHE A 208 -1.00 16.13 -21.63
CA PHE A 208 -0.57 16.57 -20.30
C PHE A 208 0.32 17.83 -20.31
N GLY A 209 0.64 18.37 -21.47
CA GLY A 209 1.50 19.57 -21.59
C GLY A 209 0.93 20.82 -20.94
N GLY A 210 -0.38 20.86 -20.70
CA GLY A 210 -1.10 21.93 -19.97
C GLY A 210 -1.01 21.84 -18.44
N LEU A 211 -0.45 20.76 -17.87
CA LEU A 211 -0.27 20.66 -16.43
C LEU A 211 0.76 21.67 -15.90
N PRO A 212 0.57 22.19 -14.65
CA PRO A 212 1.55 23.05 -14.00
C PRO A 212 2.94 22.41 -13.99
N LYS A 213 3.98 23.23 -14.29
CA LYS A 213 5.39 22.77 -14.35
C LYS A 213 6.12 22.96 -13.01
N THR A 214 5.42 23.41 -11.98
CA THR A 214 5.96 23.59 -10.65
C THR A 214 6.16 22.26 -9.94
N ALA A 215 7.23 22.13 -9.18
CA ALA A 215 7.42 20.94 -8.35
C ALA A 215 6.35 20.89 -7.24
N ALA A 216 5.79 19.71 -7.01
CA ALA A 216 4.90 19.49 -5.87
C ALA A 216 5.68 19.62 -4.56
N PRO A 217 5.03 20.09 -3.46
CA PRO A 217 5.67 20.15 -2.16
C PRO A 217 6.20 18.77 -1.72
N ALA A 218 7.46 18.73 -1.31
CA ALA A 218 8.06 17.51 -0.82
C ALA A 218 7.54 17.18 0.59
N VAL A 219 7.05 15.97 0.77
CA VAL A 219 6.72 15.44 2.10
C VAL A 219 7.99 14.87 2.73
N ARG A 220 8.44 15.52 3.81
CA ARG A 220 9.56 15.05 4.63
C ARG A 220 9.03 14.19 5.76
N LEU A 221 9.56 12.98 5.89
CA LEU A 221 9.22 12.05 6.96
C LEU A 221 10.42 11.89 7.87
N ALA A 222 10.20 11.97 9.17
CA ALA A 222 11.16 11.48 10.15
C ALA A 222 11.14 9.94 10.14
N ALA A 223 12.20 9.31 10.62
CA ALA A 223 12.15 7.87 10.83
C ALA A 223 11.15 7.53 11.95
N PRO A 224 10.30 6.50 11.79
CA PRO A 224 9.41 6.09 12.86
C PRO A 224 10.23 5.53 14.03
N VAL A 225 9.77 5.83 15.25
CA VAL A 225 10.44 5.44 16.49
C VAL A 225 9.80 4.17 17.03
N ARG A 226 10.63 3.15 17.32
CA ARG A 226 10.19 1.93 17.99
C ARG A 226 9.84 2.26 19.44
N ARG A 227 8.69 1.76 19.89
CA ARG A 227 8.23 1.91 21.28
C ARG A 227 8.66 0.69 22.08
N GLU A 228 9.08 0.91 23.33
CA GLU A 228 9.54 -0.15 24.22
C GLU A 228 8.38 -0.98 24.78
N GLY A 229 8.67 -2.26 25.02
CA GLY A 229 7.76 -3.23 25.61
C GLY A 229 6.66 -3.73 24.68
N ARG A 230 5.91 -4.71 25.16
CA ARG A 230 4.73 -5.28 24.48
C ARG A 230 3.51 -4.44 24.79
N ARG A 231 2.92 -3.86 23.77
CA ARG A 231 1.73 -3.00 23.86
C ARG A 231 0.54 -3.67 23.20
N LEU A 232 -0.48 -3.95 23.97
CA LEU A 232 -1.73 -4.53 23.48
C LEU A 232 -2.82 -3.45 23.37
N VAL A 233 -3.42 -3.36 22.20
CA VAL A 233 -4.65 -2.60 21.99
C VAL A 233 -5.78 -3.59 21.71
N VAL A 234 -6.78 -3.63 22.57
CA VAL A 234 -8.02 -4.38 22.35
C VAL A 234 -9.06 -3.41 21.82
N VAL A 235 -9.49 -3.65 20.58
CA VAL A 235 -10.64 -2.96 19.99
C VAL A 235 -11.90 -3.70 20.47
N ASP A 236 -12.63 -3.07 21.37
CA ASP A 236 -13.84 -3.66 21.94
C ASP A 236 -15.00 -3.58 20.96
N LYS A 237 -15.37 -4.73 20.44
CA LYS A 237 -16.52 -4.90 19.55
C LYS A 237 -17.38 -6.05 20.07
N PRO A 238 -18.55 -5.76 20.64
CA PRO A 238 -19.38 -6.76 21.29
C PRO A 238 -19.86 -7.86 20.35
N GLY A 239 -20.04 -9.08 20.89
CA GLY A 239 -20.62 -10.22 20.17
C GLY A 239 -19.67 -10.89 19.18
N ARG A 240 -18.34 -10.74 19.35
CA ARG A 240 -17.35 -11.38 18.48
C ARG A 240 -16.96 -12.75 18.99
N THR A 241 -17.26 -13.80 18.22
CA THR A 241 -16.80 -15.18 18.42
C THR A 241 -15.47 -15.48 17.75
N GLN A 242 -15.11 -14.67 16.73
CA GLN A 242 -13.81 -14.70 16.05
C GLN A 242 -13.06 -13.41 16.37
N THR A 243 -11.74 -13.51 16.52
CA THR A 243 -10.89 -12.34 16.72
C THR A 243 -10.11 -11.99 15.43
N GLN A 244 -9.57 -10.78 15.39
CA GLN A 244 -8.60 -10.37 14.38
C GLN A 244 -7.37 -9.87 15.09
N THR A 245 -6.22 -10.50 14.86
CA THR A 245 -4.99 -10.22 15.59
C THR A 245 -3.90 -9.75 14.64
N PHE A 246 -3.26 -8.63 14.99
CA PHE A 246 -2.01 -8.19 14.40
C PHE A 246 -0.94 -8.11 15.49
N VAL A 247 0.24 -8.66 15.20
CA VAL A 247 1.42 -8.57 16.07
C VAL A 247 2.58 -8.07 15.23
N GLY A 248 3.37 -7.11 15.72
CA GLY A 248 4.51 -6.69 14.92
C GLY A 248 5.32 -5.55 15.51
N THR A 249 6.31 -5.12 14.76
CA THR A 249 7.24 -4.04 15.09
C THR A 249 7.60 -3.23 13.84
N ILE A 250 8.33 -2.13 14.01
CA ILE A 250 8.89 -1.39 12.88
C ILE A 250 9.98 -2.26 12.21
N GLY A 251 9.79 -2.50 10.92
CA GLY A 251 10.65 -3.36 10.09
C GLY A 251 11.69 -2.56 9.30
N SER A 252 11.59 -2.58 7.96
CA SER A 252 12.56 -1.98 7.04
C SER A 252 11.92 -1.02 6.05
N ARG A 253 12.75 -0.37 5.26
CA ARG A 253 12.38 0.39 4.07
C ARG A 253 13.11 -0.17 2.85
N LEU A 254 12.61 0.12 1.65
CA LEU A 254 13.18 -0.39 0.40
C LEU A 254 14.68 -0.10 0.22
N ARG A 255 15.15 1.04 0.72
CA ARG A 255 16.55 1.46 0.60
C ARG A 255 17.50 0.90 1.66
N ASP A 256 17.00 0.17 2.64
CA ASP A 256 17.87 -0.44 3.64
C ASP A 256 18.72 -1.56 2.98
N PRO A 257 20.03 -1.63 3.25
CA PRO A 257 20.93 -2.61 2.60
C PRO A 257 20.56 -4.05 2.95
N ASP A 258 19.91 -4.25 4.08
CA ASP A 258 19.43 -5.53 4.59
C ASP A 258 17.95 -5.84 4.22
N PHE A 259 17.36 -5.08 3.28
CA PHE A 259 15.99 -5.32 2.83
C PHE A 259 15.81 -6.73 2.24
N HIS A 260 16.67 -7.15 1.30
CA HIS A 260 16.55 -8.47 0.67
C HIS A 260 16.82 -9.62 1.65
N PRO A 261 17.87 -9.58 2.50
CA PRO A 261 18.05 -10.55 3.58
C PRO A 261 16.82 -10.67 4.50
N LEU A 262 16.20 -9.55 4.89
CA LEU A 262 15.02 -9.55 5.73
C LEU A 262 13.77 -10.05 4.98
N LEU A 263 13.64 -9.77 3.68
CA LEU A 263 12.57 -10.29 2.83
C LEU A 263 12.65 -11.82 2.75
N VAL A 264 13.83 -12.38 2.50
CA VAL A 264 14.04 -13.84 2.48
C VAL A 264 13.73 -14.46 3.85
N ALA A 265 14.19 -13.82 4.93
CA ALA A 265 13.92 -14.27 6.29
C ALA A 265 12.42 -14.25 6.61
N ASN A 266 11.69 -13.18 6.26
CA ASN A 266 10.25 -13.11 6.45
C ASN A 266 9.51 -14.18 5.64
N THR A 267 9.95 -14.43 4.40
CA THR A 267 9.37 -15.48 3.54
C THR A 267 9.56 -16.86 4.17
N ALA A 268 10.73 -17.11 4.76
CA ALA A 268 11.03 -18.35 5.50
C ALA A 268 10.19 -18.51 6.77
N PHE A 269 9.82 -17.40 7.44
CA PHE A 269 9.08 -17.43 8.72
C PHE A 269 7.58 -17.59 8.56
N GLY A 270 6.94 -16.82 7.69
CA GLY A 270 5.48 -16.80 7.55
C GLY A 270 4.97 -16.28 6.19
N GLY A 271 5.88 -16.16 5.19
CA GLY A 271 5.53 -15.69 3.85
C GLY A 271 5.06 -16.79 2.89
N THR A 272 5.08 -18.07 3.30
CA THR A 272 4.63 -19.19 2.49
C THR A 272 3.74 -20.13 3.30
N PHE A 273 2.95 -20.94 2.60
CA PHE A 273 2.03 -21.88 3.22
C PHE A 273 2.74 -22.94 4.11
N SER A 274 3.95 -23.34 3.74
CA SER A 274 4.77 -24.30 4.48
C SER A 274 5.68 -23.64 5.55
N ALA A 275 5.61 -22.32 5.70
CA ALA A 275 6.42 -21.62 6.68
C ALA A 275 6.04 -21.97 8.13
N PRO A 276 6.99 -21.92 9.10
CA PRO A 276 6.75 -22.34 10.48
C PRO A 276 5.55 -21.66 11.15
N LEU A 277 5.36 -20.36 10.96
CA LEU A 277 4.21 -19.63 11.50
C LEU A 277 2.88 -20.25 11.02
N VAL A 278 2.76 -20.49 9.71
CA VAL A 278 1.53 -21.04 9.12
C VAL A 278 1.32 -22.48 9.56
N GLN A 279 2.38 -23.28 9.59
CA GLN A 279 2.29 -24.68 10.00
C GLN A 279 1.90 -24.82 11.47
N GLU A 280 2.44 -24.01 12.37
CA GLU A 280 2.12 -24.06 13.80
C GLU A 280 0.70 -23.57 14.09
N VAL A 281 0.33 -22.39 13.56
CA VAL A 281 -0.95 -21.74 13.89
C VAL A 281 -2.12 -22.44 13.18
N ARG A 282 -1.94 -22.81 11.91
CA ARG A 282 -3.03 -23.39 11.09
C ARG A 282 -3.03 -24.91 11.13
N ALA A 283 -1.92 -25.57 10.71
CA ALA A 283 -1.95 -26.99 10.45
C ALA A 283 -1.88 -27.83 11.72
N ARG A 284 -1.04 -27.44 12.70
CA ARG A 284 -0.82 -28.23 13.92
C ARG A 284 -1.81 -27.90 15.01
N ARG A 285 -2.11 -26.61 15.22
CA ARG A 285 -3.00 -26.18 16.32
C ARG A 285 -4.42 -25.91 15.88
N GLY A 286 -4.66 -25.64 14.58
CA GLY A 286 -5.99 -25.34 14.08
C GLY A 286 -6.56 -24.02 14.60
N PHE A 287 -5.74 -23.12 15.17
CA PHE A 287 -6.20 -21.88 15.76
C PHE A 287 -6.79 -20.91 14.76
N SER A 288 -6.22 -20.85 13.57
CA SER A 288 -6.66 -19.91 12.53
C SER A 288 -6.55 -20.53 11.14
N TYR A 289 -7.57 -20.32 10.31
CA TYR A 289 -7.55 -20.76 8.91
C TYR A 289 -6.45 -20.07 8.10
N SER A 290 -6.12 -18.82 8.41
CA SER A 290 -4.98 -18.14 7.83
C SER A 290 -4.08 -17.54 8.89
N ALA A 291 -2.78 -17.74 8.71
CA ALA A 291 -1.73 -17.06 9.43
C ALA A 291 -0.67 -16.61 8.42
N SER A 292 -0.08 -15.45 8.61
CA SER A 292 0.96 -14.94 7.70
C SER A 292 1.84 -13.92 8.38
N SER A 293 3.06 -13.75 7.88
CA SER A 293 3.88 -12.59 8.18
C SER A 293 4.12 -11.73 6.95
N ARG A 294 4.16 -10.42 7.14
CA ARG A 294 4.38 -9.45 6.08
C ARG A 294 5.50 -8.48 6.46
N LEU A 295 6.42 -8.27 5.54
CA LEU A 295 7.38 -7.19 5.59
C LEU A 295 6.84 -6.04 4.73
N GLY A 296 6.39 -4.98 5.38
CA GLY A 296 6.06 -3.72 4.70
C GLY A 296 7.33 -2.99 4.26
N ALA A 297 7.22 -2.22 3.18
CA ALA A 297 8.32 -1.41 2.69
C ALA A 297 7.78 -0.15 1.99
N ASP A 298 8.34 1.01 2.34
CA ASP A 298 7.99 2.31 1.78
C ASP A 298 9.25 3.22 1.82
N ARG A 299 9.07 4.52 1.69
CA ARG A 299 10.13 5.56 1.77
C ARG A 299 10.84 5.54 3.13
N GLU A 300 10.08 5.41 4.22
CA GLU A 300 10.57 5.17 5.56
C GLU A 300 10.20 3.75 6.01
N ARG A 301 10.72 3.34 7.18
CA ARG A 301 10.53 1.99 7.69
C ARG A 301 9.07 1.72 7.96
N GLU A 302 8.59 0.66 7.38
CA GLU A 302 7.22 0.20 7.50
C GLU A 302 7.14 -0.97 8.52
N ALA A 303 5.92 -1.41 8.83
CA ALA A 303 5.70 -2.49 9.76
C ALA A 303 6.21 -3.83 9.21
N TRP A 304 6.85 -4.62 10.06
CA TRP A 304 6.84 -6.07 9.97
C TRP A 304 5.74 -6.58 10.87
N SER A 305 4.83 -7.39 10.35
CA SER A 305 3.64 -7.82 11.10
C SER A 305 3.24 -9.24 10.81
N LEU A 306 2.67 -9.90 11.81
CA LEU A 306 1.95 -11.14 11.73
C LEU A 306 0.45 -10.84 11.73
N TYR A 307 -0.32 -11.73 11.13
CA TYR A 307 -1.77 -11.70 11.13
C TYR A 307 -2.33 -13.11 11.33
N ALA A 308 -3.30 -13.22 12.23
CA ALA A 308 -4.15 -14.41 12.42
C ALA A 308 -5.56 -13.99 12.85
N HIS A 309 -6.52 -14.93 12.80
CA HIS A 309 -7.91 -14.70 13.22
C HIS A 309 -8.48 -15.92 13.93
N PRO A 310 -7.96 -16.24 15.13
CA PRO A 310 -8.48 -17.35 15.93
C PRO A 310 -9.88 -17.07 16.48
N SER A 311 -10.56 -18.13 16.96
CA SER A 311 -11.76 -17.96 17.78
C SER A 311 -11.43 -17.19 19.07
N ALA A 312 -12.42 -16.57 19.68
CA ALA A 312 -12.24 -15.83 20.93
C ALA A 312 -11.69 -16.72 22.06
N GLU A 313 -12.12 -17.98 22.11
CA GLU A 313 -11.62 -18.98 23.08
C GLU A 313 -10.12 -19.23 22.94
N ASN A 314 -9.62 -19.31 21.70
CA ASN A 314 -8.24 -19.64 21.38
C ASN A 314 -7.35 -18.41 21.25
N ALA A 315 -7.88 -17.18 21.42
CA ALA A 315 -7.15 -15.95 21.15
C ALA A 315 -5.86 -15.83 21.98
N ALA A 316 -5.90 -16.14 23.25
CA ALA A 316 -4.75 -16.04 24.14
C ALA A 316 -3.69 -17.10 23.83
N GLU A 317 -4.07 -18.36 23.59
CA GLU A 317 -3.14 -19.43 23.26
C GLU A 317 -2.49 -19.19 21.87
N CYS A 318 -3.29 -18.74 20.89
CA CYS A 318 -2.77 -18.38 19.58
C CYS A 318 -1.76 -17.22 19.68
N LEU A 319 -2.09 -16.17 20.41
CA LEU A 319 -1.18 -15.03 20.62
C LEU A 319 0.09 -15.46 21.35
N ALA A 320 0.00 -16.26 22.41
CA ALA A 320 1.17 -16.79 23.12
C ALA A 320 2.07 -17.62 22.20
N LEU A 321 1.46 -18.44 21.33
CA LEU A 321 2.20 -19.19 20.30
C LEU A 321 2.90 -18.26 19.32
N GLU A 322 2.21 -17.24 18.77
CA GLU A 322 2.79 -16.27 17.86
C GLU A 322 3.97 -15.53 18.48
N LEU A 323 3.85 -15.09 19.75
CA LEU A 323 4.93 -14.44 20.50
C LEU A 323 6.14 -15.36 20.67
N SER A 324 5.92 -16.63 21.05
CA SER A 324 6.97 -17.64 21.17
C SER A 324 7.69 -17.90 19.83
N LEU A 325 6.92 -17.94 18.72
CA LEU A 325 7.48 -18.09 17.38
C LEU A 325 8.33 -16.88 16.98
N VAL A 326 7.88 -15.66 17.30
CA VAL A 326 8.65 -14.42 17.07
C VAL A 326 9.93 -14.42 17.91
N GLU A 327 9.88 -14.80 19.20
CA GLU A 327 11.05 -14.90 20.07
C GLU A 327 12.09 -15.85 19.47
N ARG A 328 11.64 -17.05 19.08
CA ARG A 328 12.52 -18.06 18.47
C ARG A 328 13.11 -17.55 17.14
N PHE A 329 12.30 -16.89 16.32
CA PHE A 329 12.74 -16.35 15.03
C PHE A 329 13.76 -15.22 15.20
N VAL A 330 13.54 -14.30 16.14
CA VAL A 330 14.48 -13.20 16.41
C VAL A 330 15.79 -13.73 17.04
N ALA A 331 15.71 -14.72 17.91
CA ALA A 331 16.88 -15.30 18.57
C ALA A 331 17.74 -16.17 17.64
N LYS A 332 17.10 -17.05 16.85
CA LYS A 332 17.79 -18.11 16.08
C LYS A 332 17.80 -17.87 14.57
N GLY A 333 16.87 -17.06 14.06
CA GLY A 333 16.64 -16.92 12.63
C GLY A 333 16.07 -18.19 11.98
N PRO A 334 15.98 -18.23 10.65
CA PRO A 334 15.58 -19.43 9.91
C PRO A 334 16.66 -20.51 9.98
N THR A 335 16.27 -21.75 9.77
CA THR A 335 17.20 -22.84 9.48
C THR A 335 17.74 -22.75 8.06
N SER A 336 18.83 -23.46 7.76
CA SER A 336 19.38 -23.52 6.39
C SER A 336 18.38 -24.10 5.38
N ALA A 337 17.52 -25.03 5.80
CA ALA A 337 16.49 -25.63 4.96
C ALA A 337 15.38 -24.62 4.64
N GLU A 338 14.87 -23.90 5.64
CA GLU A 338 13.87 -22.84 5.49
C GLU A 338 14.39 -21.70 4.61
N LEU A 339 15.64 -21.28 4.80
CA LEU A 339 16.28 -20.24 3.98
C LEU A 339 16.36 -20.68 2.50
N ARG A 340 16.88 -21.91 2.23
CA ARG A 340 16.95 -22.43 0.85
C ARG A 340 15.57 -22.50 0.20
N PHE A 341 14.57 -22.98 0.93
CA PHE A 341 13.20 -23.02 0.44
C PHE A 341 12.67 -21.63 0.09
N ALA A 342 12.82 -20.65 0.99
CA ALA A 342 12.37 -19.28 0.79
C ALA A 342 13.07 -18.61 -0.43
N LYS A 343 14.38 -18.78 -0.57
CA LYS A 343 15.14 -18.33 -1.76
C LYS A 343 14.59 -18.95 -3.03
N SER A 344 14.41 -20.27 -3.06
CA SER A 344 13.89 -20.99 -4.21
C SER A 344 12.47 -20.54 -4.57
N PHE A 345 11.62 -20.32 -3.55
CA PHE A 345 10.27 -19.82 -3.74
C PHE A 345 10.28 -18.43 -4.39
N LEU A 346 10.99 -17.46 -3.79
CA LEU A 346 11.06 -16.09 -4.29
C LEU A 346 11.64 -16.00 -5.71
N VAL A 347 12.69 -16.77 -6.00
CA VAL A 347 13.32 -16.79 -7.34
C VAL A 347 12.36 -17.37 -8.38
N LYS A 348 11.68 -18.49 -8.05
CA LYS A 348 10.77 -19.15 -9.01
C LYS A 348 9.46 -18.39 -9.18
N SER A 349 8.89 -17.83 -8.11
CA SER A 349 7.65 -17.06 -8.19
C SER A 349 7.86 -15.72 -8.93
N HIS A 350 9.06 -15.17 -8.92
CA HIS A 350 9.37 -13.91 -9.62
C HIS A 350 9.08 -13.96 -11.13
N ALA A 351 9.12 -15.13 -11.75
CA ALA A 351 8.74 -15.29 -13.15
C ALA A 351 7.27 -14.91 -13.40
N PHE A 352 6.38 -15.19 -12.42
CA PHE A 352 4.96 -14.81 -12.49
C PHE A 352 4.71 -13.34 -12.21
N ASP A 353 5.68 -12.64 -11.62
CA ASP A 353 5.63 -11.18 -11.41
C ASP A 353 6.02 -10.40 -12.67
N LEU A 354 6.50 -11.08 -13.72
CA LEU A 354 7.00 -10.49 -14.97
C LEU A 354 6.33 -11.06 -16.23
N ASP A 355 5.31 -11.91 -16.11
CA ASP A 355 4.71 -12.65 -17.22
C ASP A 355 3.92 -11.76 -18.21
N THR A 356 3.37 -10.64 -17.75
CA THR A 356 2.63 -9.69 -18.60
C THR A 356 3.41 -8.37 -18.79
N PRO A 357 3.12 -7.60 -19.84
CA PRO A 357 3.73 -6.28 -20.06
C PRO A 357 3.53 -5.34 -18.86
N SER A 358 2.31 -5.32 -18.28
CA SER A 358 1.98 -4.48 -17.12
C SER A 358 2.77 -4.86 -15.88
N LYS A 359 2.94 -6.16 -15.62
CA LYS A 359 3.76 -6.65 -14.52
C LYS A 359 5.26 -6.34 -14.71
N ARG A 360 5.78 -6.34 -15.95
CA ARG A 360 7.16 -5.89 -16.21
C ARG A 360 7.35 -4.38 -16.06
N LEU A 361 6.29 -3.61 -16.31
CA LEU A 361 6.29 -2.16 -16.13
C LEU A 361 6.28 -1.76 -14.65
N GLU A 362 5.52 -2.47 -13.81
CA GLU A 362 5.26 -2.11 -12.41
C GLU A 362 6.53 -1.91 -11.56
N PRO A 363 7.54 -2.79 -11.57
CA PRO A 363 8.79 -2.56 -10.82
C PRO A 363 9.54 -1.30 -11.25
N ARG A 364 9.39 -0.89 -12.51
CA ARG A 364 10.00 0.34 -13.04
C ARG A 364 9.26 1.58 -12.55
N VAL A 365 7.92 1.51 -12.45
CA VAL A 365 7.08 2.56 -11.86
C VAL A 365 7.41 2.72 -10.37
N GLU A 366 7.51 1.62 -9.62
CA GLU A 366 7.92 1.64 -8.22
C GLU A 366 9.32 2.24 -8.00
N ALA A 367 10.26 1.90 -8.88
CA ALA A 367 11.60 2.49 -8.82
C ALA A 367 11.56 4.02 -8.97
N GLU A 368 10.71 4.56 -9.84
CA GLU A 368 10.52 6.02 -10.00
C GLU A 368 9.80 6.64 -8.79
N ILE A 369 8.79 5.96 -8.22
CA ILE A 369 8.07 6.44 -7.03
C ILE A 369 9.02 6.59 -5.84
N HIS A 370 9.83 5.58 -5.59
CA HIS A 370 10.72 5.51 -4.43
C HIS A 370 12.13 6.04 -4.73
N GLY A 371 12.42 6.47 -5.98
CA GLY A 371 13.73 6.92 -6.41
C GLY A 371 14.81 5.86 -6.19
N LEU A 372 14.50 4.59 -6.50
CA LEU A 372 15.42 3.47 -6.37
C LEU A 372 16.42 3.43 -7.53
N PRO A 373 17.62 2.82 -7.35
CA PRO A 373 18.53 2.58 -8.44
C PRO A 373 17.85 1.74 -9.54
N LYS A 374 18.15 2.03 -10.83
CA LYS A 374 17.59 1.31 -11.98
C LYS A 374 17.77 -0.22 -11.89
N ALA A 375 18.87 -0.66 -11.31
CA ALA A 375 19.17 -2.09 -11.13
C ALA A 375 18.46 -2.72 -9.90
N PHE A 376 17.66 -1.97 -9.12
CA PHE A 376 17.08 -2.48 -7.88
C PHE A 376 16.22 -3.72 -8.13
N HIS A 377 15.23 -3.61 -9.00
CA HIS A 377 14.35 -4.73 -9.35
C HIS A 377 14.98 -5.68 -10.38
N ALA A 378 15.78 -5.17 -11.32
CA ALA A 378 16.45 -6.00 -12.32
C ALA A 378 17.42 -7.04 -11.70
N ARG A 379 17.99 -6.73 -10.53
CA ARG A 379 18.87 -7.64 -9.79
C ARG A 379 18.18 -8.37 -8.64
N PHE A 380 16.85 -8.40 -8.63
CA PHE A 380 16.09 -9.04 -7.53
C PHE A 380 16.48 -10.50 -7.34
N VAL A 381 16.44 -11.29 -8.42
CA VAL A 381 16.80 -12.73 -8.39
C VAL A 381 18.22 -12.95 -7.90
N GLU A 382 19.17 -12.16 -8.42
CA GLU A 382 20.57 -12.21 -8.01
C GLU A 382 20.74 -11.90 -6.52
N ARG A 383 20.11 -10.81 -6.04
CA ARG A 383 20.19 -10.38 -4.64
C ARG A 383 19.55 -11.39 -3.69
N VAL A 384 18.40 -11.96 -4.06
CA VAL A 384 17.74 -13.00 -3.27
C VAL A 384 18.60 -14.28 -3.24
N ALA A 385 19.15 -14.68 -4.40
CA ALA A 385 20.02 -15.87 -4.49
C ALA A 385 21.31 -15.72 -3.68
N ALA A 386 21.85 -14.52 -3.58
CA ALA A 386 23.09 -14.23 -2.85
C ALA A 386 22.93 -14.17 -1.32
N VAL A 387 21.68 -14.16 -0.77
CA VAL A 387 21.46 -14.09 0.68
C VAL A 387 21.99 -15.34 1.36
N GLU A 388 22.92 -15.15 2.28
CA GLU A 388 23.42 -16.22 3.16
C GLU A 388 22.68 -16.25 4.51
N LEU A 389 22.84 -17.34 5.24
CA LEU A 389 22.13 -17.55 6.53
C LEU A 389 22.49 -16.47 7.56
N ASP A 390 23.74 -16.09 7.59
CA ASP A 390 24.22 -15.07 8.53
C ASP A 390 23.75 -13.67 8.16
N ASP A 391 23.57 -13.37 6.87
CA ASP A 391 22.96 -12.11 6.40
C ASP A 391 21.51 -12.01 6.87
N ALA A 392 20.74 -13.08 6.71
CA ALA A 392 19.34 -13.15 7.16
C ALA A 392 19.25 -12.97 8.70
N ARG A 393 20.09 -13.66 9.46
CA ARG A 393 20.16 -13.56 10.92
C ARG A 393 20.59 -12.16 11.38
N ALA A 394 21.57 -11.56 10.71
CA ALA A 394 22.03 -10.20 11.01
C ALA A 394 20.94 -9.17 10.73
N ALA A 395 20.20 -9.31 9.61
CA ALA A 395 19.08 -8.45 9.26
C ALA A 395 17.95 -8.54 10.30
N ILE A 396 17.57 -9.75 10.70
CA ILE A 396 16.57 -9.99 11.76
C ILE A 396 16.99 -9.27 13.05
N ARG A 397 18.18 -9.54 13.58
CA ARG A 397 18.67 -8.93 14.84
C ARG A 397 18.74 -7.41 14.79
N ARG A 398 19.05 -6.84 13.62
CA ARG A 398 19.12 -5.38 13.42
C ARG A 398 17.75 -4.74 13.34
N ARG A 399 16.77 -5.41 12.73
CA ARG A 399 15.50 -4.79 12.36
C ARG A 399 14.33 -5.18 13.22
N LEU A 400 14.30 -6.40 13.73
CA LEU A 400 13.16 -6.91 14.47
C LEU A 400 13.43 -6.94 15.97
N SER A 401 12.36 -6.87 16.75
CA SER A 401 12.39 -7.05 18.20
C SER A 401 11.35 -8.09 18.58
N SER A 402 11.66 -8.92 19.55
CA SER A 402 10.70 -9.83 20.20
C SER A 402 10.16 -9.26 21.51
N ARG A 403 10.78 -8.19 22.00
CA ARG A 403 10.36 -7.50 23.24
C ARG A 403 9.47 -6.31 22.96
N ASP A 404 9.84 -5.50 21.94
CA ASP A 404 9.15 -4.27 21.58
C ASP A 404 8.14 -4.56 20.47
N LEU A 405 6.98 -5.08 20.87
CA LEU A 405 5.93 -5.49 19.95
C LEU A 405 4.64 -4.69 20.19
N THR A 406 4.01 -4.30 19.11
CA THR A 406 2.64 -3.81 19.13
C THR A 406 1.71 -4.95 18.77
N ILE A 407 0.64 -5.10 19.54
CA ILE A 407 -0.39 -6.11 19.37
C ILE A 407 -1.72 -5.39 19.27
N ALA A 408 -2.54 -5.75 18.28
CA ALA A 408 -3.91 -5.27 18.19
C ALA A 408 -4.85 -6.45 18.01
N VAL A 409 -5.91 -6.47 18.79
CA VAL A 409 -6.92 -7.54 18.77
C VAL A 409 -8.31 -6.90 18.72
N VAL A 410 -9.11 -7.29 17.73
CA VAL A 410 -10.55 -6.98 17.70
C VAL A 410 -11.29 -8.16 18.31
N ALA A 411 -12.04 -7.91 19.36
CA ALA A 411 -12.80 -8.93 20.11
C ALA A 411 -13.87 -8.29 21.00
N THR A 412 -14.69 -9.11 21.64
CA THR A 412 -15.45 -8.69 22.83
C THR A 412 -14.48 -8.60 24.01
N ALA A 413 -14.10 -7.38 24.39
CA ALA A 413 -13.00 -7.15 25.32
C ALA A 413 -13.16 -7.89 26.66
N ARG A 414 -14.37 -7.89 27.27
CA ARG A 414 -14.63 -8.58 28.53
C ARG A 414 -14.31 -10.07 28.48
N ASP A 415 -14.44 -10.70 27.30
CA ASP A 415 -14.30 -12.15 27.16
C ASP A 415 -12.83 -12.57 26.99
N VAL A 416 -12.00 -11.71 26.36
CA VAL A 416 -10.60 -12.04 26.02
C VAL A 416 -9.57 -11.33 26.89
N LEU A 417 -9.90 -10.16 27.46
CA LEU A 417 -8.93 -9.32 28.16
C LEU A 417 -8.27 -10.01 29.37
N PRO A 418 -8.98 -10.80 30.20
CA PRO A 418 -8.34 -11.48 31.35
C PRO A 418 -7.21 -12.43 30.92
N SER A 419 -7.41 -13.18 29.83
CA SER A 419 -6.43 -14.14 29.32
C SER A 419 -5.30 -13.49 28.47
N LEU A 420 -5.57 -12.35 27.84
CA LEU A 420 -4.56 -11.61 27.07
C LEU A 420 -3.67 -10.72 27.94
N ARG A 421 -4.14 -10.29 29.10
CA ARG A 421 -3.42 -9.37 30.00
C ARG A 421 -2.00 -9.82 30.35
N PRO A 422 -1.70 -11.08 30.64
CA PRO A 422 -0.35 -11.54 30.96
C PRO A 422 0.65 -11.46 29.80
N LEU A 423 0.17 -11.26 28.58
CA LEU A 423 0.98 -11.30 27.36
C LEU A 423 1.54 -9.92 26.95
N ALA A 424 1.20 -8.85 27.68
CA ALA A 424 1.60 -7.49 27.36
C ALA A 424 1.96 -6.67 28.62
N ASP A 425 2.90 -5.72 28.42
CA ASP A 425 3.36 -4.81 29.48
C ASP A 425 2.42 -3.61 29.65
N ALA A 426 1.79 -3.18 28.56
CA ALA A 426 0.83 -2.08 28.55
C ALA A 426 -0.41 -2.45 27.73
N ILE A 427 -1.57 -2.07 28.21
CA ILE A 427 -2.85 -2.42 27.61
C ILE A 427 -3.73 -1.18 27.50
N ALA A 428 -4.34 -1.03 26.32
CA ALA A 428 -5.39 -0.07 26.05
C ALA A 428 -6.62 -0.81 25.50
N VAL A 429 -7.81 -0.37 25.92
CA VAL A 429 -9.09 -0.82 25.34
C VAL A 429 -9.72 0.37 24.64
N VAL A 430 -10.09 0.20 23.38
CA VAL A 430 -10.64 1.26 22.53
C VAL A 430 -11.97 0.78 21.96
N PRO A 431 -13.07 1.52 22.10
CA PRO A 431 -14.31 1.20 21.42
C PRO A 431 -14.12 1.15 19.90
N PHE A 432 -14.78 0.21 19.22
CA PHE A 432 -14.60 0.02 17.76
C PHE A 432 -15.05 1.21 16.92
N ASP A 433 -15.93 2.06 17.45
CA ASP A 433 -16.43 3.26 16.80
C ASP A 433 -15.50 4.48 16.95
N GLU A 434 -14.46 4.37 17.79
CA GLU A 434 -13.41 5.37 17.96
C GLU A 434 -12.13 5.08 17.13
N VAL A 435 -12.05 3.91 16.52
CA VAL A 435 -10.93 3.50 15.64
C VAL A 435 -11.05 4.17 14.22
#